data_a29ed2aaf06be0040a14b5a1bf24d029
#
_entry.id   a29ed2aaf06be0040a14b5a1bf24d029
#
_cell.length_a   1.000
_cell.length_b   1.000
_cell.length_c   1.000
_cell.angle_alpha   90.00
_cell.angle_beta   90.00
_cell.angle_gamma   90.00
#
_symmetry.space_group_name_H-M   'P 1'
#
loop_
_entity.id
_entity.type
_entity.pdbx_description
1 polymer ?
#
loop_
_entity_poly.entity_id
_entity_poly.type
_entity_poly.pdbx_seq_one_letter_code
_entity_poly.pdbx_strand_id
1 'polypeptide(L)'
;LKSGIITKVAGPLVIAEGMRDADMFDVVRVSSQRLIGEIIEMHGDRASIQVYEETSGLGPGEIVESTGAPLSVELGPGLIGSIYDGIQRPLNEIMKVAGTNLKRGVDVPSLDHKKKWHFTPLVKKGDTVAAGDTLGTVQETHAVLHRILVPNKTGGVVESISEGDFTIDETVAVLKTDKGNVEINMCTKWPVRVGRPYKRKLSPDILLTTGQRPIDTLFPLAKGGVAAVPGPFGSGKTVVQHQLAKWAAADIIVYIGCGERGNEMTDVLNEFPELKDPRTGNSLMERTVLIANTSDMPVAAREASIYTGITIAEYFRDMGYTVALMADSTSRWAEALREMSGRLEEMPGEEGYPAYLGSRLAQFYERAGRVIVNGSEDTEGALSVIGAVSPPGGDISEPVSQATLRIVKVFWGLDANLAYKRHFPAINWLTSYSLYTDRLADWFSKNAAPDFMELRGKLMTLLQEESELQEIVNLVGMDALSAPDRLKLETSRSIREDYLHQNAFDPTDTYTSLGKQVLMMRAILAYYDKAKEALANGADIEMLVNLPVRERIGRYKYVPEDKVRDEFEAIKALLDSEIKDVLERSED
;
A
#
# COMPACT_ATOMS: atom_id res chain seq x y z
N LEU A 1 -8.96 -38.87 9.63
CA LEU A 1 -7.93 -38.00 9.03
C LEU A 1 -7.66 -38.50 7.62
N LYS A 2 -7.76 -37.61 6.64
CA LYS A 2 -7.42 -37.89 5.25
C LYS A 2 -5.91 -37.94 5.15
N SER A 3 -5.32 -39.09 4.94
CA SER A 3 -3.87 -39.29 4.93
C SER A 3 -3.37 -39.93 3.64
N GLY A 4 -2.19 -39.53 3.21
CA GLY A 4 -1.47 -40.09 2.07
C GLY A 4 -0.02 -40.37 2.39
N ILE A 5 0.73 -40.81 1.40
CA ILE A 5 2.14 -41.17 1.51
C ILE A 5 2.97 -40.38 0.48
N ILE A 6 4.07 -39.82 0.92
CA ILE A 6 5.01 -39.10 0.04
C ILE A 6 5.63 -40.07 -0.96
N THR A 7 5.61 -39.68 -2.24
CA THR A 7 6.26 -40.40 -3.34
C THR A 7 7.44 -39.66 -3.93
N LYS A 8 7.46 -38.32 -3.83
CA LYS A 8 8.53 -37.48 -4.37
C LYS A 8 8.71 -36.23 -3.54
N VAL A 9 9.95 -35.78 -3.36
CA VAL A 9 10.31 -34.49 -2.77
C VAL A 9 11.23 -33.75 -3.75
N ALA A 10 10.84 -32.53 -4.13
CA ALA A 10 11.61 -31.67 -5.05
C ALA A 10 11.64 -30.23 -4.50
N GLY A 11 12.60 -29.94 -3.62
CA GLY A 11 12.64 -28.66 -2.92
C GLY A 11 11.37 -28.44 -2.08
N PRO A 12 10.69 -27.30 -2.19
CA PRO A 12 9.44 -27.04 -1.45
C PRO A 12 8.24 -27.85 -1.96
N LEU A 13 8.36 -28.54 -3.09
CA LEU A 13 7.31 -29.37 -3.64
C LEU A 13 7.40 -30.80 -3.11
N VAL A 14 6.31 -31.29 -2.57
CA VAL A 14 6.12 -32.68 -2.14
C VAL A 14 4.94 -33.27 -2.89
N ILE A 15 5.12 -34.48 -3.40
CA ILE A 15 4.04 -35.23 -4.07
C ILE A 15 3.66 -36.40 -3.18
N ALA A 16 2.35 -36.52 -2.89
CA ALA A 16 1.79 -37.59 -2.10
C ALA A 16 0.67 -38.30 -2.85
N GLU A 17 0.56 -39.59 -2.64
CA GLU A 17 -0.51 -40.45 -3.16
C GLU A 17 -1.46 -40.86 -2.05
N GLY A 18 -2.67 -41.30 -2.41
CA GLY A 18 -3.70 -41.67 -1.43
C GLY A 18 -4.50 -40.48 -0.90
N MET A 19 -4.40 -39.33 -1.55
CA MET A 19 -5.02 -38.07 -1.11
C MET A 19 -6.39 -37.80 -1.76
N ARG A 20 -7.07 -38.80 -2.29
CA ARG A 20 -8.35 -38.64 -3.04
C ARG A 20 -9.43 -37.86 -2.26
N ASP A 21 -9.47 -38.03 -0.96
CA ASP A 21 -10.47 -37.39 -0.09
C ASP A 21 -10.10 -36.00 0.40
N ALA A 22 -8.91 -35.51 0.01
CA ALA A 22 -8.49 -34.15 0.30
C ALA A 22 -8.97 -33.20 -0.78
N ASP A 23 -9.16 -31.95 -0.40
CA ASP A 23 -9.57 -30.90 -1.32
C ASP A 23 -8.39 -30.03 -1.76
N MET A 24 -8.51 -29.43 -2.90
CA MET A 24 -7.54 -28.47 -3.38
C MET A 24 -7.46 -27.27 -2.43
N PHE A 25 -6.25 -26.80 -2.16
CA PHE A 25 -5.94 -25.76 -1.17
C PHE A 25 -6.09 -26.16 0.30
N ASP A 26 -6.35 -27.41 0.60
CA ASP A 26 -6.27 -27.89 1.98
C ASP A 26 -4.88 -27.70 2.55
N VAL A 27 -4.82 -27.24 3.80
CA VAL A 27 -3.59 -27.27 4.60
C VAL A 27 -3.31 -28.70 5.02
N VAL A 28 -2.07 -29.12 4.86
CA VAL A 28 -1.62 -30.46 5.23
C VAL A 28 -0.47 -30.40 6.23
N ARG A 29 -0.31 -31.48 7.00
CA ARG A 29 0.84 -31.71 7.86
C ARG A 29 1.71 -32.80 7.25
N VAL A 30 2.95 -32.44 6.89
CA VAL A 30 3.85 -33.29 6.14
C VAL A 30 4.86 -33.92 7.07
N SER A 31 4.98 -35.24 7.02
CA SER A 31 5.88 -36.09 7.78
C SER A 31 5.61 -36.11 9.31
N SER A 32 6.40 -36.88 10.03
CA SER A 32 6.41 -36.91 11.50
C SER A 32 6.81 -35.57 12.12
N GLN A 33 7.50 -34.73 11.37
CA GLN A 33 7.86 -33.37 11.78
C GLN A 33 6.69 -32.38 11.69
N ARG A 34 5.56 -32.80 11.09
CA ARG A 34 4.34 -32.01 10.94
C ARG A 34 4.55 -30.66 10.27
N LEU A 35 5.35 -30.62 9.20
CA LEU A 35 5.57 -29.41 8.44
C LEU A 35 4.29 -28.93 7.79
N ILE A 36 4.09 -27.61 7.78
CA ILE A 36 2.89 -27.00 7.20
C ILE A 36 3.06 -26.93 5.68
N GLY A 37 2.04 -27.42 4.97
CA GLY A 37 1.97 -27.34 3.51
C GLY A 37 0.55 -27.11 3.04
N GLU A 38 0.42 -26.86 1.73
CA GLU A 38 -0.87 -26.63 1.06
C GLU A 38 -0.93 -27.43 -0.23
N ILE A 39 -2.08 -28.05 -0.50
CA ILE A 39 -2.32 -28.74 -1.77
C ILE A 39 -2.56 -27.68 -2.85
N ILE A 40 -1.71 -27.68 -3.88
CA ILE A 40 -1.80 -26.71 -4.98
C ILE A 40 -2.26 -27.35 -6.29
N GLU A 41 -2.25 -28.67 -6.39
CA GLU A 41 -2.69 -29.40 -7.57
C GLU A 41 -3.15 -30.80 -7.17
N MET A 42 -4.19 -31.29 -7.82
CA MET A 42 -4.72 -32.65 -7.64
C MET A 42 -4.87 -33.37 -8.99
N HIS A 43 -4.33 -34.57 -9.07
CA HIS A 43 -4.53 -35.49 -10.19
C HIS A 43 -4.99 -36.85 -9.65
N GLY A 44 -6.30 -37.10 -9.62
CA GLY A 44 -6.86 -38.31 -9.04
C GLY A 44 -6.63 -38.37 -7.52
N ASP A 45 -5.84 -39.33 -7.08
CA ASP A 45 -5.44 -39.48 -5.68
C ASP A 45 -4.06 -38.87 -5.35
N ARG A 46 -3.42 -38.32 -6.37
CA ARG A 46 -2.08 -37.69 -6.25
C ARG A 46 -2.22 -36.20 -6.01
N ALA A 47 -1.63 -35.73 -4.91
CA ALA A 47 -1.57 -34.31 -4.55
C ALA A 47 -0.15 -33.75 -4.72
N SER A 48 -0.06 -32.58 -5.36
CA SER A 48 1.13 -31.76 -5.34
C SER A 48 1.01 -30.73 -4.21
N ILE A 49 1.98 -30.72 -3.30
CA ILE A 49 1.95 -29.96 -2.05
C ILE A 49 3.11 -28.99 -2.03
N GLN A 50 2.84 -27.70 -1.84
CA GLN A 50 3.88 -26.73 -1.51
C GLN A 50 4.07 -26.70 0.01
N VAL A 51 5.29 -26.88 0.48
CA VAL A 51 5.61 -26.86 1.90
C VAL A 51 6.16 -25.49 2.28
N TYR A 52 5.63 -24.92 3.34
CA TYR A 52 5.99 -23.57 3.82
C TYR A 52 7.27 -23.52 4.65
N GLU A 53 7.89 -24.66 4.86
CA GLU A 53 9.08 -24.82 5.67
C GLU A 53 10.16 -25.58 4.89
N GLU A 54 11.38 -25.61 5.42
CA GLU A 54 12.50 -26.34 4.84
C GLU A 54 12.20 -27.84 4.79
N THR A 55 12.33 -28.44 3.62
CA THR A 55 12.00 -29.86 3.37
C THR A 55 13.17 -30.82 3.46
N SER A 56 14.36 -30.34 3.82
CA SER A 56 15.55 -31.18 3.95
C SER A 56 15.30 -32.34 4.90
N GLY A 57 15.63 -33.54 4.46
CA GLY A 57 15.46 -34.78 5.24
C GLY A 57 14.11 -35.46 5.10
N LEU A 58 13.19 -34.90 4.32
CA LEU A 58 11.97 -35.58 3.91
C LEU A 58 12.25 -36.58 2.80
N GLY A 59 11.52 -37.69 2.79
CA GLY A 59 11.66 -38.72 1.77
C GLY A 59 10.39 -39.50 1.51
N PRO A 60 10.38 -40.30 0.41
CA PRO A 60 9.26 -41.18 0.10
C PRO A 60 8.95 -42.13 1.27
N GLY A 61 7.67 -42.43 1.44
CA GLY A 61 7.17 -43.31 2.50
C GLY A 61 6.68 -42.59 3.74
N GLU A 62 6.98 -41.32 3.92
CA GLU A 62 6.47 -40.52 5.05
C GLU A 62 5.00 -40.14 4.85
N ILE A 63 4.29 -39.92 5.95
CA ILE A 63 2.85 -39.65 5.96
C ILE A 63 2.57 -38.18 5.77
N VAL A 64 1.51 -37.89 4.99
CA VAL A 64 0.90 -36.56 4.85
C VAL A 64 -0.54 -36.62 5.35
N GLU A 65 -0.91 -35.72 6.24
CA GLU A 65 -2.28 -35.64 6.78
C GLU A 65 -2.92 -34.31 6.36
N SER A 66 -4.13 -34.39 5.75
CA SER A 66 -4.93 -33.21 5.47
C SER A 66 -5.65 -32.73 6.73
N THR A 67 -5.65 -31.42 6.96
CA THR A 67 -6.45 -30.79 8.04
C THR A 67 -7.92 -30.65 7.65
N GLY A 68 -8.28 -30.83 6.38
CA GLY A 68 -9.63 -30.64 5.86
C GLY A 68 -10.10 -29.20 5.75
N ALA A 69 -9.19 -28.25 5.88
CA ALA A 69 -9.46 -26.81 5.79
C ALA A 69 -8.38 -26.07 4.98
N PRO A 70 -8.76 -25.03 4.22
CA PRO A 70 -7.81 -24.22 3.47
C PRO A 70 -6.93 -23.36 4.38
N LEU A 71 -5.82 -22.86 3.84
CA LEU A 71 -4.98 -21.89 4.52
C LEU A 71 -5.82 -20.67 4.88
N SER A 72 -5.92 -20.39 6.18
CA SER A 72 -6.77 -19.34 6.73
C SER A 72 -5.99 -18.48 7.71
N VAL A 73 -6.42 -17.24 7.85
CA VAL A 73 -5.92 -16.32 8.88
C VAL A 73 -6.87 -16.25 10.05
N GLU A 74 -6.34 -16.07 11.25
CA GLU A 74 -7.12 -15.71 12.43
C GLU A 74 -7.35 -14.20 12.42
N LEU A 75 -8.61 -13.79 12.55
CA LEU A 75 -9.03 -12.39 12.53
C LEU A 75 -9.70 -12.04 13.85
N GLY A 76 -9.13 -11.10 14.57
CA GLY A 76 -9.62 -10.68 15.88
C GLY A 76 -8.67 -9.69 16.55
N PRO A 77 -8.98 -9.27 17.79
CA PRO A 77 -8.10 -8.42 18.58
C PRO A 77 -6.72 -9.04 18.78
N GLY A 78 -5.67 -8.24 18.63
CA GLY A 78 -4.27 -8.66 18.66
C GLY A 78 -3.56 -8.64 17.32
N LEU A 79 -4.27 -8.37 16.21
CA LEU A 79 -3.68 -8.19 14.89
C LEU A 79 -2.81 -6.94 14.81
N ILE A 80 -3.29 -5.82 15.32
CA ILE A 80 -2.58 -4.54 15.24
C ILE A 80 -1.30 -4.59 16.09
N GLY A 81 -0.23 -4.08 15.53
CA GLY A 81 1.10 -4.09 16.16
C GLY A 81 1.84 -5.43 16.06
N SER A 82 1.24 -6.43 15.45
CA SER A 82 1.84 -7.75 15.25
C SER A 82 2.78 -7.76 14.04
N ILE A 83 3.79 -8.61 14.13
CA ILE A 83 4.73 -8.90 13.05
C ILE A 83 4.63 -10.39 12.76
N TYR A 84 4.09 -10.71 11.59
CA TYR A 84 3.85 -12.08 11.13
C TYR A 84 4.82 -12.51 10.04
N ASP A 85 4.99 -13.80 9.88
CA ASP A 85 5.56 -14.37 8.65
C ASP A 85 4.47 -14.53 7.55
N GLY A 86 4.81 -15.14 6.42
CA GLY A 86 3.91 -15.27 5.28
C GLY A 86 2.65 -16.10 5.52
N ILE A 87 2.59 -16.90 6.56
CA ILE A 87 1.42 -17.73 6.94
C ILE A 87 0.83 -17.34 8.29
N GLN A 88 1.03 -16.10 8.69
CA GLN A 88 0.53 -15.53 9.95
C GLN A 88 1.10 -16.18 11.21
N ARG A 89 2.31 -16.66 11.22
CA ARG A 89 2.98 -17.03 12.46
C ARG A 89 3.63 -15.79 13.09
N PRO A 90 3.35 -15.46 14.36
CA PRO A 90 3.96 -14.31 15.01
C PRO A 90 5.47 -14.53 15.19
N LEU A 91 6.31 -13.66 14.61
CA LEU A 91 7.76 -13.83 14.64
C LEU A 91 8.33 -13.81 16.06
N ASN A 92 7.82 -12.91 16.90
CA ASN A 92 8.26 -12.81 18.29
C ASN A 92 7.96 -14.09 19.10
N GLU A 93 6.80 -14.70 18.89
CA GLU A 93 6.42 -15.93 19.56
C GLU A 93 7.22 -17.13 19.06
N ILE A 94 7.50 -17.19 17.76
CA ILE A 94 8.39 -18.22 17.18
C ILE A 94 9.78 -18.14 17.82
N MET A 95 10.33 -16.95 17.98
CA MET A 95 11.64 -16.74 18.61
C MET A 95 11.67 -17.19 20.07
N LYS A 96 10.59 -16.98 20.84
CA LYS A 96 10.46 -17.45 22.23
C LYS A 96 10.47 -18.96 22.35
N VAL A 97 9.83 -19.67 21.42
CA VAL A 97 9.70 -21.14 21.42
C VAL A 97 10.92 -21.82 20.82
N ALA A 98 11.45 -21.30 19.72
CA ALA A 98 12.51 -21.91 18.91
C ALA A 98 13.92 -21.37 19.19
N GLY A 99 14.02 -20.25 19.92
CA GLY A 99 15.29 -19.51 20.08
C GLY A 99 15.73 -18.86 18.78
N THR A 100 17.04 -18.59 18.64
CA THR A 100 17.63 -17.96 17.45
C THR A 100 17.64 -18.88 16.22
N ASN A 101 17.51 -20.20 16.43
CA ASN A 101 17.43 -21.17 15.35
C ASN A 101 15.96 -21.56 15.12
N LEU A 102 15.42 -21.16 13.98
CA LEU A 102 14.06 -21.54 13.57
C LEU A 102 13.94 -23.07 13.49
N LYS A 103 13.24 -23.66 14.44
CA LYS A 103 12.89 -25.08 14.40
C LYS A 103 11.71 -25.31 13.46
N ARG A 104 11.78 -26.39 12.68
CA ARG A 104 10.69 -26.82 11.80
C ARG A 104 9.52 -27.37 12.61
N GLY A 105 8.32 -27.23 12.06
CA GLY A 105 7.10 -27.75 12.66
C GLY A 105 6.62 -26.99 13.90
N VAL A 106 7.12 -25.79 14.16
CA VAL A 106 6.67 -24.96 15.27
C VAL A 106 5.24 -24.48 15.00
N ASP A 107 4.33 -24.86 15.89
CA ASP A 107 2.92 -24.47 15.85
C ASP A 107 2.68 -23.43 16.95
N VAL A 108 2.53 -22.18 16.54
CA VAL A 108 2.27 -21.05 17.43
C VAL A 108 0.95 -20.40 17.00
N PRO A 109 0.02 -20.12 17.94
CA PRO A 109 -1.21 -19.42 17.61
C PRO A 109 -0.93 -18.06 16.97
N SER A 110 -1.69 -17.72 15.94
CA SER A 110 -1.52 -16.43 15.21
C SER A 110 -1.90 -15.24 16.07
N LEU A 111 -2.93 -15.37 16.91
CA LEU A 111 -3.33 -14.39 17.90
C LEU A 111 -3.07 -14.93 19.32
N ASP A 112 -2.95 -14.02 20.27
CA ASP A 112 -2.84 -14.38 21.69
C ASP A 112 -4.22 -14.79 22.24
N HIS A 113 -4.43 -16.10 22.40
CA HIS A 113 -5.68 -16.68 22.93
C HIS A 113 -5.82 -16.60 24.45
N LYS A 114 -4.81 -16.14 25.16
CA LYS A 114 -4.80 -16.01 26.61
C LYS A 114 -5.05 -14.59 27.11
N LYS A 115 -4.74 -13.60 26.27
CA LYS A 115 -4.95 -12.18 26.61
C LYS A 115 -6.43 -11.87 26.69
N LYS A 116 -6.81 -11.13 27.72
CA LYS A 116 -8.18 -10.63 27.90
C LYS A 116 -8.32 -9.23 27.33
N TRP A 117 -9.41 -9.03 26.61
CA TRP A 117 -9.78 -7.77 26.01
C TRP A 117 -11.11 -7.30 26.57
N HIS A 118 -11.24 -6.01 26.84
CA HIS A 118 -12.50 -5.46 27.31
C HIS A 118 -13.48 -5.28 26.15
N PHE A 119 -14.55 -6.07 26.16
CA PHE A 119 -15.62 -6.02 25.16
C PHE A 119 -16.76 -5.13 25.63
N THR A 120 -17.10 -4.11 24.83
CA THR A 120 -18.22 -3.21 25.08
C THR A 120 -19.32 -3.44 24.05
N PRO A 121 -20.50 -3.95 24.45
CA PRO A 121 -21.61 -4.19 23.54
C PRO A 121 -22.14 -2.90 22.91
N LEU A 122 -22.54 -2.98 21.64
CA LEU A 122 -23.27 -1.91 20.91
C LEU A 122 -24.72 -2.29 20.60
N VAL A 123 -25.09 -3.55 20.81
CA VAL A 123 -26.45 -4.08 20.64
C VAL A 123 -26.95 -4.66 21.93
N LYS A 124 -28.27 -4.87 22.02
CA LYS A 124 -28.95 -5.38 23.21
C LYS A 124 -29.62 -6.71 22.90
N LYS A 125 -29.95 -7.47 23.96
CA LYS A 125 -30.83 -8.64 23.85
C LYS A 125 -32.14 -8.25 23.15
N GLY A 126 -32.51 -9.03 22.14
CA GLY A 126 -33.72 -8.82 21.34
C GLY A 126 -33.50 -8.04 20.05
N ASP A 127 -32.34 -7.38 19.86
CA ASP A 127 -32.02 -6.71 18.63
C ASP A 127 -31.82 -7.73 17.50
N THR A 128 -32.25 -7.38 16.30
CA THR A 128 -32.02 -8.17 15.09
C THR A 128 -30.74 -7.66 14.39
N VAL A 129 -29.82 -8.57 14.11
CA VAL A 129 -28.54 -8.28 13.46
C VAL A 129 -28.36 -9.12 12.21
N ALA A 130 -27.75 -8.54 11.20
CA ALA A 130 -27.35 -9.20 9.97
C ALA A 130 -25.84 -9.50 9.96
N ALA A 131 -25.41 -10.39 9.07
CA ALA A 131 -23.98 -10.63 8.83
C ALA A 131 -23.25 -9.32 8.51
N GLY A 132 -22.16 -9.07 9.21
CA GLY A 132 -21.37 -7.84 9.06
C GLY A 132 -21.76 -6.70 10.01
N ASP A 133 -22.87 -6.80 10.74
CA ASP A 133 -23.21 -5.81 11.76
C ASP A 133 -22.23 -5.85 12.93
N THR A 134 -22.01 -4.70 13.56
CA THR A 134 -21.14 -4.59 14.72
C THR A 134 -21.89 -5.00 15.99
N LEU A 135 -21.41 -6.04 16.67
CA LEU A 135 -21.95 -6.48 17.97
C LEU A 135 -21.41 -5.64 19.13
N GLY A 136 -20.16 -5.26 19.06
CA GLY A 136 -19.49 -4.51 20.10
C GLY A 136 -18.09 -4.12 19.68
N THR A 137 -17.35 -3.51 20.60
CA THR A 137 -16.02 -2.96 20.33
C THR A 137 -15.01 -3.37 21.38
N VAL A 138 -13.75 -3.39 20.97
CA VAL A 138 -12.58 -3.57 21.82
C VAL A 138 -11.57 -2.45 21.49
N GLN A 139 -11.14 -1.69 22.49
CA GLN A 139 -10.06 -0.73 22.30
C GLN A 139 -8.73 -1.48 22.22
N GLU A 140 -8.31 -1.83 21.01
CA GLU A 140 -7.12 -2.65 20.78
C GLU A 140 -5.82 -1.86 21.00
N THR A 141 -5.75 -0.65 20.44
CA THR A 141 -4.66 0.31 20.66
C THR A 141 -5.24 1.71 20.85
N HIS A 142 -4.41 2.71 21.14
CA HIS A 142 -4.88 4.10 21.21
C HIS A 142 -5.46 4.61 19.87
N ALA A 143 -4.97 4.07 18.75
CA ALA A 143 -5.38 4.48 17.41
C ALA A 143 -6.53 3.65 16.84
N VAL A 144 -6.76 2.44 17.32
CA VAL A 144 -7.68 1.46 16.70
C VAL A 144 -8.73 0.96 17.66
N LEU A 145 -9.98 1.24 17.34
CA LEU A 145 -11.16 0.65 17.97
C LEU A 145 -11.58 -0.57 17.13
N HIS A 146 -11.29 -1.76 17.64
CA HIS A 146 -11.60 -3.00 16.96
C HIS A 146 -13.09 -3.29 17.07
N ARG A 147 -13.77 -3.48 15.94
CA ARG A 147 -15.19 -3.80 15.89
C ARG A 147 -15.39 -5.30 15.74
N ILE A 148 -16.16 -5.89 16.63
CA ILE A 148 -16.51 -7.31 16.57
C ILE A 148 -17.76 -7.44 15.70
N LEU A 149 -17.59 -8.06 14.54
CA LEU A 149 -18.63 -8.17 13.53
C LEU A 149 -19.39 -9.50 13.65
N VAL A 150 -20.66 -9.50 13.27
CA VAL A 150 -21.41 -10.72 13.06
C VAL A 150 -20.77 -11.52 11.93
N PRO A 151 -20.45 -12.81 12.12
CA PRO A 151 -19.79 -13.62 11.11
C PRO A 151 -20.58 -13.71 9.80
N ASN A 152 -19.84 -13.95 8.71
CA ASN A 152 -20.44 -14.11 7.39
C ASN A 152 -21.50 -15.23 7.37
N LYS A 153 -22.58 -15.00 6.64
CA LYS A 153 -23.74 -15.91 6.51
C LYS A 153 -24.43 -16.24 7.86
N THR A 154 -24.17 -15.45 8.86
CA THR A 154 -24.82 -15.55 10.17
C THR A 154 -25.66 -14.31 10.37
N GLY A 155 -26.83 -14.46 10.90
CA GLY A 155 -27.72 -13.35 11.25
C GLY A 155 -28.84 -13.88 12.09
N GLY A 156 -29.43 -13.03 12.92
CA GLY A 156 -30.52 -13.45 13.80
C GLY A 156 -30.79 -12.41 14.87
N VAL A 157 -31.45 -12.87 15.93
CA VAL A 157 -31.81 -12.07 17.09
C VAL A 157 -30.79 -12.32 18.21
N VAL A 158 -30.35 -11.24 18.84
CA VAL A 158 -29.44 -11.33 19.99
C VAL A 158 -30.17 -11.98 21.17
N GLU A 159 -29.77 -13.20 21.49
CA GLU A 159 -30.31 -13.96 22.66
C GLU A 159 -29.64 -13.49 23.95
N SER A 160 -28.31 -13.28 23.90
CA SER A 160 -27.53 -12.74 25.01
C SER A 160 -26.30 -12.04 24.54
N ILE A 161 -25.87 -11.01 25.25
CA ILE A 161 -24.62 -10.28 25.02
C ILE A 161 -24.17 -9.74 26.37
N SER A 162 -22.87 -9.81 26.65
CA SER A 162 -22.29 -9.40 27.93
C SER A 162 -21.12 -8.44 27.74
N GLU A 163 -21.02 -7.44 28.59
CA GLU A 163 -19.85 -6.58 28.73
C GLU A 163 -18.86 -7.22 29.72
N GLY A 164 -17.59 -7.10 29.46
CA GLY A 164 -16.55 -7.58 30.37
C GLY A 164 -15.23 -7.88 29.66
N ASP A 165 -14.32 -8.47 30.41
CA ASP A 165 -13.03 -8.88 29.95
C ASP A 165 -13.06 -10.34 29.48
N PHE A 166 -12.81 -10.52 28.18
CA PHE A 166 -12.87 -11.85 27.56
C PHE A 166 -11.59 -12.12 26.77
N THR A 167 -11.21 -13.40 26.70
CA THR A 167 -10.27 -13.86 25.66
C THR A 167 -11.00 -13.92 24.33
N ILE A 168 -10.24 -14.02 23.24
CA ILE A 168 -10.85 -14.09 21.89
C ILE A 168 -11.65 -15.38 21.65
N ASP A 169 -11.47 -16.41 22.47
CA ASP A 169 -12.18 -17.69 22.37
C ASP A 169 -13.46 -17.74 23.22
N GLU A 170 -13.57 -16.87 24.21
CA GLU A 170 -14.75 -16.85 25.07
C GLU A 170 -15.97 -16.27 24.36
N THR A 171 -17.14 -16.83 24.61
CA THR A 171 -18.40 -16.36 24.03
C THR A 171 -18.79 -15.00 24.60
N VAL A 172 -18.94 -14.01 23.74
CA VAL A 172 -19.38 -12.65 24.10
C VAL A 172 -20.84 -12.40 23.79
N ALA A 173 -21.40 -13.13 22.83
CA ALA A 173 -22.79 -13.03 22.42
C ALA A 173 -23.32 -14.38 21.94
N VAL A 174 -24.64 -14.58 22.05
CA VAL A 174 -25.34 -15.70 21.43
C VAL A 174 -26.43 -15.14 20.53
N LEU A 175 -26.47 -15.60 19.29
CA LEU A 175 -27.49 -15.22 18.31
C LEU A 175 -28.45 -16.38 18.08
N LYS A 176 -29.75 -16.09 18.11
CA LYS A 176 -30.79 -17.04 17.72
C LYS A 176 -30.99 -16.92 16.20
N THR A 177 -30.63 -17.97 15.49
CA THR A 177 -30.76 -18.06 14.03
C THR A 177 -31.82 -19.10 13.64
N ASP A 178 -32.17 -19.14 12.35
CA ASP A 178 -33.10 -20.16 11.81
C ASP A 178 -32.60 -21.60 11.99
N LYS A 179 -31.31 -21.77 12.21
CA LYS A 179 -30.64 -23.08 12.42
C LYS A 179 -30.32 -23.40 13.88
N GLY A 180 -30.79 -22.56 14.81
CA GLY A 180 -30.50 -22.67 16.22
C GLY A 180 -29.62 -21.57 16.78
N ASN A 181 -29.23 -21.69 18.04
CA ASN A 181 -28.36 -20.70 18.68
C ASN A 181 -26.91 -20.85 18.22
N VAL A 182 -26.30 -19.72 17.91
CA VAL A 182 -24.90 -19.62 17.51
C VAL A 182 -24.14 -18.77 18.54
N GLU A 183 -23.09 -19.33 19.10
CA GLU A 183 -22.19 -18.63 20.00
C GLU A 183 -21.19 -17.82 19.20
N ILE A 184 -21.02 -16.56 19.58
CA ILE A 184 -20.09 -15.63 18.92
C ILE A 184 -18.96 -15.30 19.87
N ASN A 185 -17.73 -15.51 19.41
CA ASN A 185 -16.51 -15.05 20.07
C ASN A 185 -15.86 -13.92 19.26
N MET A 186 -14.69 -13.43 19.68
CA MET A 186 -13.99 -12.34 19.04
C MET A 186 -12.97 -12.79 17.99
N CYS A 187 -12.86 -14.07 17.69
CA CYS A 187 -11.93 -14.61 16.70
C CYS A 187 -12.70 -15.36 15.61
N THR A 188 -12.39 -15.02 14.36
CA THR A 188 -12.90 -15.75 13.18
C THR A 188 -11.73 -16.17 12.30
N LYS A 189 -11.95 -17.20 11.48
CA LYS A 189 -10.97 -17.64 10.47
C LYS A 189 -11.52 -17.36 9.08
N TRP A 190 -10.63 -16.94 8.19
CA TRP A 190 -10.99 -16.69 6.79
C TRP A 190 -9.94 -17.26 5.84
N PRO A 191 -10.35 -17.96 4.77
CA PRO A 191 -9.43 -18.46 3.75
C PRO A 191 -8.72 -17.32 3.02
N VAL A 192 -7.39 -17.33 2.98
CA VAL A 192 -6.61 -16.21 2.44
C VAL A 192 -6.78 -15.98 0.94
N ARG A 193 -7.10 -17.06 0.19
CA ARG A 193 -7.25 -17.01 -1.28
C ARG A 193 -8.63 -16.55 -1.73
N VAL A 194 -9.55 -16.36 -0.80
CA VAL A 194 -10.92 -15.92 -1.08
C VAL A 194 -11.11 -14.50 -0.58
N GLY A 195 -11.50 -13.60 -1.48
CA GLY A 195 -11.83 -12.22 -1.11
C GLY A 195 -13.01 -12.16 -0.14
N ARG A 196 -12.95 -11.24 0.82
CA ARG A 196 -14.04 -11.05 1.77
C ARG A 196 -15.22 -10.33 1.08
N PRO A 197 -16.46 -10.76 1.32
CA PRO A 197 -17.63 -10.22 0.63
C PRO A 197 -17.96 -8.79 1.06
N TYR A 198 -18.59 -8.05 0.18
CA TYR A 198 -19.13 -6.72 0.40
C TYR A 198 -20.47 -6.57 -0.36
N LYS A 199 -21.28 -5.57 -0.03
CA LYS A 199 -22.56 -5.33 -0.73
C LYS A 199 -22.35 -4.83 -2.16
N ARG A 200 -21.57 -3.77 -2.33
CA ARG A 200 -21.28 -3.17 -3.63
C ARG A 200 -19.99 -2.37 -3.60
N LYS A 201 -19.37 -2.26 -4.75
CA LYS A 201 -18.20 -1.45 -4.98
C LYS A 201 -18.60 -0.03 -5.38
N LEU A 202 -17.94 0.97 -4.81
CA LEU A 202 -18.16 2.37 -5.12
C LEU A 202 -17.16 2.87 -6.16
N SER A 203 -17.52 3.97 -6.84
CA SER A 203 -16.62 4.62 -7.79
C SER A 203 -15.39 5.23 -7.09
N PRO A 204 -14.19 5.15 -7.68
CA PRO A 204 -12.98 5.76 -7.11
C PRO A 204 -12.92 7.26 -7.41
N ASP A 205 -13.75 8.05 -6.76
CA ASP A 205 -13.95 9.48 -6.97
C ASP A 205 -13.58 10.37 -5.77
N ILE A 206 -12.95 9.79 -4.77
CA ILE A 206 -12.44 10.49 -3.57
C ILE A 206 -10.92 10.30 -3.52
N LEU A 207 -10.18 11.39 -3.30
CA LEU A 207 -8.72 11.33 -3.16
C LEU A 207 -8.31 10.62 -1.87
N LEU A 208 -7.32 9.75 -1.96
CA LEU A 208 -6.52 9.34 -0.81
C LEU A 208 -5.42 10.39 -0.61
N THR A 209 -5.66 11.33 0.29
CA THR A 209 -4.70 12.42 0.57
C THR A 209 -3.44 11.88 1.21
N THR A 210 -2.28 12.23 0.68
CA THR A 210 -0.98 11.75 1.16
C THR A 210 -0.08 12.83 1.75
N GLY A 211 -0.37 14.10 1.47
CA GLY A 211 0.49 15.21 1.84
C GLY A 211 1.80 15.29 1.05
N GLN A 212 1.97 14.44 0.05
CA GLN A 212 3.12 14.42 -0.84
C GLN A 212 2.76 15.14 -2.13
N ARG A 213 3.39 16.28 -2.40
CA ARG A 213 3.03 17.16 -3.54
C ARG A 213 3.06 16.45 -4.90
N PRO A 214 4.10 15.67 -5.25
CA PRO A 214 4.11 14.98 -6.54
C PRO A 214 2.96 13.99 -6.71
N ILE A 215 2.55 13.35 -5.62
CA ILE A 215 1.49 12.35 -5.61
C ILE A 215 0.12 13.02 -5.67
N ASP A 216 -0.20 13.87 -4.70
CA ASP A 216 -1.53 14.47 -4.61
C ASP A 216 -1.87 15.35 -5.80
N THR A 217 -0.90 16.10 -6.31
CA THR A 217 -1.11 17.05 -7.40
C THR A 217 -1.02 16.41 -8.77
N LEU A 218 0.08 15.71 -9.05
CA LEU A 218 0.35 15.23 -10.40
C LEU A 218 -0.21 13.83 -10.67
N PHE A 219 -0.02 12.90 -9.72
CA PHE A 219 -0.36 11.50 -9.91
C PHE A 219 -1.20 10.98 -8.75
N PRO A 220 -2.41 11.49 -8.56
CA PRO A 220 -3.22 11.20 -7.39
C PRO A 220 -3.70 9.75 -7.36
N LEU A 221 -3.76 9.20 -6.16
CA LEU A 221 -4.35 7.91 -5.87
C LEU A 221 -5.74 8.12 -5.27
N ALA A 222 -6.74 7.48 -5.86
CA ALA A 222 -8.08 7.49 -5.30
C ALA A 222 -8.16 6.58 -4.06
N LYS A 223 -9.00 6.95 -3.12
CA LYS A 223 -9.36 6.11 -1.98
C LYS A 223 -9.97 4.80 -2.47
N GLY A 224 -9.36 3.68 -2.10
CA GLY A 224 -9.70 2.36 -2.65
C GLY A 224 -9.05 2.06 -4.00
N GLY A 225 -8.12 2.88 -4.46
CA GLY A 225 -7.42 2.71 -5.72
C GLY A 225 -6.20 1.80 -5.65
N VAL A 226 -5.60 1.56 -6.80
CA VAL A 226 -4.43 0.71 -6.98
C VAL A 226 -3.28 1.46 -7.66
N ALA A 227 -2.10 1.35 -7.10
CA ALA A 227 -0.89 2.00 -7.60
C ALA A 227 0.29 1.03 -7.66
N ALA A 228 1.19 1.29 -8.59
CA ALA A 228 2.49 0.63 -8.64
C ALA A 228 3.62 1.65 -8.44
N VAL A 229 4.64 1.23 -7.71
CA VAL A 229 5.87 1.99 -7.47
C VAL A 229 7.04 1.17 -8.00
N PRO A 230 7.32 1.19 -9.30
CA PRO A 230 8.51 0.56 -9.82
C PRO A 230 9.72 1.46 -9.58
N GLY A 231 10.82 0.84 -9.18
CA GLY A 231 12.06 1.56 -8.98
C GLY A 231 13.26 0.65 -8.77
N PRO A 232 14.44 1.05 -9.29
CA PRO A 232 15.67 0.34 -9.02
C PRO A 232 16.10 0.50 -7.56
N PHE A 233 17.08 -0.30 -7.15
CA PHE A 233 17.71 -0.16 -5.84
C PHE A 233 18.28 1.26 -5.65
N GLY A 234 18.07 1.84 -4.48
CA GLY A 234 18.60 3.17 -4.15
C GLY A 234 17.79 4.34 -4.72
N SER A 235 16.64 4.11 -5.35
CA SER A 235 15.76 5.15 -5.88
C SER A 235 14.85 5.82 -4.82
N GLY A 236 14.96 5.43 -3.56
CA GLY A 236 14.13 5.97 -2.48
C GLY A 236 12.76 5.31 -2.33
N LYS A 237 12.57 4.13 -2.90
CA LYS A 237 11.31 3.37 -2.83
C LYS A 237 10.81 3.17 -1.40
N THR A 238 11.68 2.77 -0.49
CA THR A 238 11.36 2.58 0.93
C THR A 238 10.91 3.88 1.60
N VAL A 239 11.58 4.98 1.33
CA VAL A 239 11.21 6.30 1.89
C VAL A 239 9.82 6.72 1.42
N VAL A 240 9.51 6.53 0.14
CA VAL A 240 8.17 6.82 -0.41
C VAL A 240 7.10 6.00 0.32
N GLN A 241 7.34 4.72 0.52
CA GLN A 241 6.40 3.83 1.22
C GLN A 241 6.22 4.23 2.70
N HIS A 242 7.30 4.59 3.39
CA HIS A 242 7.22 5.07 4.78
C HIS A 242 6.45 6.39 4.89
N GLN A 243 6.66 7.31 3.96
CA GLN A 243 5.91 8.57 3.91
C GLN A 243 4.42 8.33 3.67
N LEU A 244 4.07 7.42 2.79
CA LEU A 244 2.68 7.02 2.55
C LEU A 244 2.06 6.35 3.78
N ALA A 245 2.79 5.45 4.44
CA ALA A 245 2.34 4.82 5.68
C ALA A 245 2.05 5.84 6.79
N LYS A 246 2.91 6.82 6.94
CA LYS A 246 2.84 7.84 7.98
C LYS A 246 1.75 8.89 7.71
N TRP A 247 1.66 9.38 6.48
CA TRP A 247 0.89 10.59 6.15
C TRP A 247 -0.38 10.36 5.35
N ALA A 248 -0.52 9.22 4.65
CA ALA A 248 -1.75 8.93 3.92
C ALA A 248 -2.97 8.97 4.85
N ALA A 249 -4.09 9.42 4.31
CA ALA A 249 -5.36 9.49 5.04
C ALA A 249 -5.99 8.08 5.20
N ALA A 250 -5.21 7.15 5.72
CA ALA A 250 -5.58 5.79 6.03
C ALA A 250 -5.60 5.57 7.54
N ASP A 251 -6.60 4.81 8.00
CA ASP A 251 -6.75 4.51 9.44
C ASP A 251 -5.84 3.35 9.86
N ILE A 252 -5.67 2.37 8.98
CA ILE A 252 -4.91 1.15 9.20
C ILE A 252 -3.90 0.98 8.07
N ILE A 253 -2.68 0.57 8.43
CA ILE A 253 -1.61 0.24 7.49
C ILE A 253 -1.33 -1.26 7.58
N VAL A 254 -1.29 -1.93 6.44
CA VAL A 254 -0.78 -3.29 6.31
C VAL A 254 0.45 -3.25 5.40
N TYR A 255 1.59 -3.61 5.93
CA TYR A 255 2.84 -3.63 5.18
C TYR A 255 3.30 -5.07 4.98
N ILE A 256 3.50 -5.46 3.73
CA ILE A 256 3.96 -6.79 3.34
C ILE A 256 5.37 -6.67 2.77
N GLY A 257 6.36 -7.17 3.50
CA GLY A 257 7.70 -7.40 2.97
C GLY A 257 7.76 -8.79 2.36
N CYS A 258 7.68 -8.86 1.04
CA CYS A 258 7.65 -10.11 0.30
C CYS A 258 8.99 -10.36 -0.39
N GLY A 259 9.79 -11.29 0.14
CA GLY A 259 11.05 -11.74 -0.46
C GLY A 259 12.16 -10.68 -0.45
N GLU A 260 12.06 -9.67 0.38
CA GLU A 260 13.09 -8.65 0.53
C GLU A 260 14.35 -9.22 1.20
N ARG A 261 15.48 -8.58 0.98
CA ARG A 261 16.75 -8.97 1.62
C ARG A 261 16.63 -8.86 3.13
N GLY A 262 17.28 -9.75 3.87
CA GLY A 262 17.20 -9.78 5.32
C GLY A 262 17.59 -8.47 5.98
N ASN A 263 18.61 -7.77 5.48
CA ASN A 263 19.02 -6.45 5.97
C ASN A 263 17.96 -5.36 5.71
N GLU A 264 17.36 -5.31 4.54
CA GLU A 264 16.29 -4.35 4.20
C GLU A 264 15.05 -4.59 5.08
N MET A 265 14.70 -5.86 5.30
CA MET A 265 13.59 -6.23 6.16
C MET A 265 13.88 -5.89 7.63
N THR A 266 15.11 -6.08 8.09
CA THR A 266 15.56 -5.67 9.42
C THR A 266 15.43 -4.16 9.59
N ASP A 267 15.81 -3.39 8.60
CA ASP A 267 15.66 -1.93 8.63
C ASP A 267 14.18 -1.53 8.78
N VAL A 268 13.29 -2.11 7.98
CA VAL A 268 11.84 -1.87 8.10
C VAL A 268 11.31 -2.25 9.49
N LEU A 269 11.69 -3.40 10.02
CA LEU A 269 11.26 -3.88 11.34
C LEU A 269 11.77 -2.99 12.49
N ASN A 270 12.93 -2.38 12.33
CA ASN A 270 13.48 -1.44 13.31
C ASN A 270 12.92 -0.03 13.15
N GLU A 271 12.72 0.43 11.93
CA GLU A 271 12.25 1.79 11.64
C GLU A 271 10.76 2.00 11.91
N PHE A 272 9.90 1.05 11.54
CA PHE A 272 8.45 1.19 11.71
C PHE A 272 8.01 1.45 13.14
N PRO A 273 8.52 0.75 14.16
CA PRO A 273 8.20 1.06 15.56
C PRO A 273 8.67 2.44 16.02
N GLU A 274 9.74 2.97 15.41
CA GLU A 274 10.28 4.28 15.72
C GLU A 274 9.54 5.43 15.02
N LEU A 275 8.81 5.14 13.93
CA LEU A 275 7.97 6.12 13.26
C LEU A 275 6.83 6.55 14.20
N LYS A 276 6.66 7.86 14.31
CA LYS A 276 5.56 8.43 15.10
C LYS A 276 4.34 8.66 14.22
N ASP A 277 3.20 8.23 14.73
CA ASP A 277 1.91 8.53 14.11
C ASP A 277 1.59 10.02 14.31
N PRO A 278 1.44 10.80 13.23
CA PRO A 278 1.11 12.22 13.34
C PRO A 278 -0.25 12.50 13.99
N ARG A 279 -1.14 11.50 14.04
CA ARG A 279 -2.48 11.61 14.62
C ARG A 279 -2.46 11.52 16.14
N THR A 280 -1.61 10.67 16.71
CA THR A 280 -1.59 10.34 18.13
C THR A 280 -0.30 10.72 18.84
N GLY A 281 0.78 10.91 18.10
CA GLY A 281 2.13 11.11 18.64
C GLY A 281 2.80 9.82 19.14
N ASN A 282 2.08 8.70 19.15
CA ASN A 282 2.58 7.38 19.53
C ASN A 282 3.22 6.66 18.34
N SER A 283 3.73 5.45 18.56
CA SER A 283 4.29 4.65 17.47
C SER A 283 3.26 4.36 16.37
N LEU A 284 3.69 4.43 15.12
CA LEU A 284 2.87 4.07 13.97
C LEU A 284 2.42 2.60 14.04
N MET A 285 3.16 1.74 14.74
CA MET A 285 2.78 0.35 14.98
C MET A 285 1.43 0.17 15.67
N GLU A 286 0.93 1.17 16.38
CA GLU A 286 -0.39 1.13 17.01
C GLU A 286 -1.56 1.11 16.02
N ARG A 287 -1.29 1.30 14.73
CA ARG A 287 -2.28 1.14 13.64
C ARG A 287 -1.73 0.37 12.45
N THR A 288 -0.68 -0.43 12.65
CA THR A 288 0.01 -1.15 11.59
C THR A 288 0.07 -2.64 11.87
N VAL A 289 -0.06 -3.44 10.79
CA VAL A 289 0.24 -4.88 10.78
C VAL A 289 1.40 -5.10 9.80
N LEU A 290 2.46 -5.78 10.25
CA LEU A 290 3.60 -6.13 9.42
C LEU A 290 3.58 -7.60 9.07
N ILE A 291 3.75 -7.92 7.79
CA ILE A 291 4.01 -9.26 7.28
C ILE A 291 5.46 -9.25 6.77
N ALA A 292 6.32 -10.01 7.41
CA ALA A 292 7.74 -10.04 7.10
C ALA A 292 8.13 -11.41 6.56
N ASN A 293 8.38 -11.50 5.27
CA ASN A 293 8.88 -12.70 4.62
C ASN A 293 10.18 -12.38 3.86
N THR A 294 11.31 -12.79 4.41
CA THR A 294 12.63 -12.51 3.82
C THR A 294 12.96 -13.47 2.68
N SER A 295 13.96 -13.12 1.88
CA SER A 295 14.37 -13.89 0.70
C SER A 295 14.93 -15.28 1.02
N ASP A 296 15.39 -15.50 2.25
CA ASP A 296 15.91 -16.77 2.75
C ASP A 296 14.82 -17.68 3.37
N MET A 297 13.60 -17.16 3.53
CA MET A 297 12.46 -17.97 3.94
C MET A 297 11.93 -18.83 2.78
N PRO A 298 11.19 -19.92 3.06
CA PRO A 298 10.68 -20.81 2.03
C PRO A 298 9.81 -20.10 0.98
N VAL A 299 9.94 -20.51 -0.27
CA VAL A 299 9.24 -19.93 -1.44
C VAL A 299 7.73 -19.95 -1.27
N ALA A 300 7.18 -21.02 -0.74
CA ALA A 300 5.74 -21.16 -0.53
C ALA A 300 5.19 -20.13 0.46
N ALA A 301 5.91 -19.84 1.54
CA ALA A 301 5.54 -18.79 2.49
C ALA A 301 5.58 -17.39 1.86
N ARG A 302 6.55 -17.16 0.97
CA ARG A 302 6.63 -15.93 0.18
C ARG A 302 5.40 -15.74 -0.71
N GLU A 303 5.00 -16.79 -1.40
CA GLU A 303 3.79 -16.78 -2.23
C GLU A 303 2.53 -16.52 -1.41
N ALA A 304 2.39 -17.12 -0.24
CA ALA A 304 1.25 -16.93 0.64
C ALA A 304 1.18 -15.56 1.30
N SER A 305 2.30 -14.88 1.51
CA SER A 305 2.39 -13.62 2.26
C SER A 305 1.47 -12.51 1.72
N ILE A 306 1.34 -12.43 0.42
CA ILE A 306 0.48 -11.45 -0.27
C ILE A 306 -0.99 -11.68 0.11
N TYR A 307 -1.44 -12.92 0.09
CA TYR A 307 -2.82 -13.27 0.43
C TYR A 307 -3.12 -13.10 1.92
N THR A 308 -2.17 -13.43 2.78
CA THR A 308 -2.28 -13.20 4.22
C THR A 308 -2.48 -11.72 4.53
N GLY A 309 -1.64 -10.86 3.96
CA GLY A 309 -1.73 -9.42 4.18
C GLY A 309 -3.02 -8.80 3.67
N ILE A 310 -3.43 -9.15 2.45
CA ILE A 310 -4.64 -8.54 1.88
C ILE A 310 -5.93 -9.01 2.58
N THR A 311 -5.95 -10.24 3.09
CA THR A 311 -7.10 -10.72 3.87
C THR A 311 -7.24 -9.96 5.19
N ILE A 312 -6.15 -9.71 5.89
CA ILE A 312 -6.14 -8.88 7.11
C ILE A 312 -6.60 -7.46 6.77
N ALA A 313 -6.14 -6.89 5.67
CA ALA A 313 -6.55 -5.57 5.23
C ALA A 313 -8.06 -5.50 4.92
N GLU A 314 -8.61 -6.49 4.24
CA GLU A 314 -10.05 -6.59 3.98
C GLU A 314 -10.88 -6.70 5.27
N TYR A 315 -10.36 -7.40 6.27
CA TYR A 315 -11.03 -7.51 7.56
C TYR A 315 -11.21 -6.15 8.25
N PHE A 316 -10.18 -5.31 8.26
CA PHE A 316 -10.28 -3.95 8.79
C PHE A 316 -11.13 -3.04 7.91
N ARG A 317 -11.10 -3.23 6.59
CA ARG A 317 -12.02 -2.55 5.67
C ARG A 317 -13.48 -2.82 6.03
N ASP A 318 -13.81 -4.05 6.38
CA ASP A 318 -15.16 -4.46 6.76
C ASP A 318 -15.66 -3.81 8.06
N MET A 319 -14.76 -3.28 8.87
CA MET A 319 -15.11 -2.44 10.03
C MET A 319 -15.45 -0.99 9.65
N GLY A 320 -15.31 -0.61 8.38
CA GLY A 320 -15.52 0.75 7.91
C GLY A 320 -14.25 1.61 7.89
N TYR A 321 -13.08 1.02 8.11
CA TYR A 321 -11.81 1.73 8.05
C TYR A 321 -11.31 1.91 6.62
N THR A 322 -10.53 2.97 6.43
CA THR A 322 -9.69 3.14 5.24
C THR A 322 -8.36 2.46 5.51
N VAL A 323 -8.07 1.42 4.72
CA VAL A 323 -6.85 0.64 4.85
C VAL A 323 -5.93 0.92 3.67
N ALA A 324 -4.67 1.19 3.93
CA ALA A 324 -3.62 1.22 2.92
C ALA A 324 -2.73 -0.02 3.07
N LEU A 325 -2.65 -0.80 2.01
CA LEU A 325 -1.77 -1.96 1.94
C LEU A 325 -0.60 -1.65 1.03
N MET A 326 0.60 -1.88 1.53
CA MET A 326 1.84 -1.74 0.77
C MET A 326 2.51 -3.10 0.67
N ALA A 327 2.82 -3.53 -0.55
CA ALA A 327 3.53 -4.77 -0.82
C ALA A 327 4.90 -4.46 -1.44
N ASP A 328 5.95 -4.88 -0.78
CA ASP A 328 7.32 -4.72 -1.26
C ASP A 328 8.05 -6.07 -1.26
N SER A 329 8.25 -6.73 -2.38
CA SER A 329 7.78 -6.29 -3.69
C SER A 329 6.96 -7.41 -4.33
N THR A 330 6.07 -7.00 -5.22
CA THR A 330 5.28 -7.97 -6.02
C THR A 330 6.16 -8.73 -7.02
N SER A 331 7.33 -8.21 -7.39
CA SER A 331 8.32 -8.92 -8.21
C SER A 331 8.81 -10.19 -7.54
N ARG A 332 9.03 -10.17 -6.23
CA ARG A 332 9.47 -11.35 -5.46
C ARG A 332 8.36 -12.39 -5.32
N TRP A 333 7.11 -11.93 -5.22
CA TRP A 333 5.97 -12.83 -5.29
C TRP A 333 5.86 -13.52 -6.66
N ALA A 334 6.04 -12.78 -7.74
CA ALA A 334 6.06 -13.34 -9.09
C ALA A 334 7.20 -14.34 -9.30
N GLU A 335 8.37 -14.09 -8.74
CA GLU A 335 9.48 -15.06 -8.73
C GLU A 335 9.12 -16.35 -7.99
N ALA A 336 8.40 -16.25 -6.88
CA ALA A 336 7.89 -17.42 -6.16
C ALA A 336 6.91 -18.24 -7.02
N LEU A 337 6.00 -17.57 -7.73
CA LEU A 337 5.10 -18.21 -8.69
C LEU A 337 5.88 -18.91 -9.81
N ARG A 338 6.90 -18.28 -10.35
CA ARG A 338 7.78 -18.87 -11.39
C ARG A 338 8.49 -20.12 -10.88
N GLU A 339 9.05 -20.09 -9.68
CA GLU A 339 9.75 -21.22 -9.09
C GLU A 339 8.80 -22.41 -8.86
N MET A 340 7.60 -22.17 -8.31
CA MET A 340 6.61 -23.22 -8.09
C MET A 340 6.09 -23.78 -9.41
N SER A 341 5.78 -22.95 -10.38
CA SER A 341 5.37 -23.35 -11.72
C SER A 341 6.43 -24.23 -12.42
N GLY A 342 7.70 -23.84 -12.32
CA GLY A 342 8.81 -24.64 -12.85
C GLY A 342 8.94 -26.03 -12.22
N ARG A 343 8.71 -26.13 -10.92
CA ARG A 343 8.75 -27.42 -10.20
C ARG A 343 7.55 -28.31 -10.52
N LEU A 344 6.42 -27.72 -10.82
CA LEU A 344 5.23 -28.45 -11.31
C LEU A 344 5.33 -28.84 -12.79
N GLU A 345 6.42 -28.44 -13.46
CA GLU A 345 6.64 -28.69 -14.88
C GLU A 345 5.52 -28.11 -15.77
N GLU A 346 4.91 -27.00 -15.33
CA GLU A 346 3.94 -26.26 -16.13
C GLU A 346 4.63 -25.61 -17.35
N MET A 347 3.89 -25.44 -18.42
CA MET A 347 4.44 -24.78 -19.61
C MET A 347 4.79 -23.33 -19.30
N PRO A 348 6.06 -22.91 -19.45
CA PRO A 348 6.48 -21.56 -19.13
C PRO A 348 5.95 -20.56 -20.15
N GLY A 349 5.58 -19.37 -19.66
CA GLY A 349 5.33 -18.19 -20.48
C GLY A 349 6.61 -17.38 -20.70
N GLU A 350 6.45 -16.10 -20.94
CA GLU A 350 7.55 -15.15 -21.16
C GLU A 350 8.51 -15.14 -19.96
N GLU A 351 9.81 -15.22 -20.24
CA GLU A 351 10.89 -15.29 -19.24
C GLU A 351 10.71 -16.37 -18.14
N GLY A 352 9.99 -17.42 -18.45
CA GLY A 352 9.76 -18.54 -17.54
C GLY A 352 8.66 -18.31 -16.50
N TYR A 353 8.00 -17.19 -16.50
CA TYR A 353 6.84 -16.95 -15.66
C TYR A 353 5.64 -17.80 -16.09
N PRO A 354 4.74 -18.20 -15.17
CA PRO A 354 3.56 -18.93 -15.55
C PRO A 354 2.64 -18.08 -16.44
N ALA A 355 1.92 -18.72 -17.34
CA ALA A 355 0.97 -18.04 -18.24
C ALA A 355 -0.13 -17.27 -17.47
N TYR A 356 -0.42 -17.68 -16.24
CA TYR A 356 -1.42 -17.06 -15.37
C TYR A 356 -0.87 -15.91 -14.50
N LEU A 357 0.35 -15.44 -14.72
CA LEU A 357 0.93 -14.33 -13.92
C LEU A 357 0.01 -13.11 -13.92
N GLY A 358 -0.44 -12.68 -15.09
CA GLY A 358 -1.35 -11.54 -15.23
C GLY A 358 -2.68 -11.74 -14.48
N SER A 359 -3.26 -12.92 -14.56
CA SER A 359 -4.50 -13.25 -13.83
C SER A 359 -4.31 -13.21 -12.32
N ARG A 360 -3.20 -13.71 -11.81
CA ARG A 360 -2.89 -13.70 -10.37
C ARG A 360 -2.68 -12.29 -9.85
N LEU A 361 -1.93 -11.46 -10.57
CA LEU A 361 -1.77 -10.05 -10.25
C LEU A 361 -3.12 -9.31 -10.26
N ALA A 362 -3.94 -9.53 -11.29
CA ALA A 362 -5.27 -8.95 -11.39
C ALA A 362 -6.16 -9.34 -10.21
N GLN A 363 -6.21 -10.60 -9.83
CA GLN A 363 -6.97 -11.08 -8.67
C GLN A 363 -6.54 -10.41 -7.36
N PHE A 364 -5.25 -10.20 -7.17
CA PHE A 364 -4.73 -9.50 -6.01
C PHE A 364 -5.18 -8.03 -5.99
N TYR A 365 -4.94 -7.29 -7.06
CA TYR A 365 -5.30 -5.87 -7.13
C TYR A 365 -6.82 -5.63 -7.13
N GLU A 366 -7.62 -6.54 -7.67
CA GLU A 366 -9.08 -6.44 -7.66
C GLU A 366 -9.70 -6.54 -6.26
N ARG A 367 -8.99 -7.08 -5.29
CA ARG A 367 -9.41 -7.09 -3.89
C ARG A 367 -9.38 -5.69 -3.25
N ALA A 368 -8.69 -4.73 -3.84
CA ALA A 368 -8.78 -3.33 -3.47
C ALA A 368 -10.11 -2.72 -3.90
N GLY A 369 -10.54 -1.70 -3.21
CA GLY A 369 -11.72 -0.93 -3.57
C GLY A 369 -12.31 -0.14 -2.42
N ARG A 370 -13.10 0.83 -2.77
CA ARG A 370 -14.00 1.52 -1.86
C ARG A 370 -15.36 0.86 -1.99
N VAL A 371 -15.87 0.34 -0.89
CA VAL A 371 -17.04 -0.52 -0.87
C VAL A 371 -18.04 -0.13 0.21
N ILE A 372 -19.30 -0.49 0.00
CA ILE A 372 -20.27 -0.59 1.07
C ILE A 372 -20.16 -2.01 1.63
N VAL A 373 -19.78 -2.11 2.89
CA VAL A 373 -19.57 -3.38 3.58
C VAL A 373 -20.88 -4.08 3.90
N ASN A 374 -20.82 -5.39 4.16
CA ASN A 374 -21.99 -6.14 4.62
C ASN A 374 -22.49 -5.61 5.96
N GLY A 375 -23.78 -5.70 6.18
CA GLY A 375 -24.45 -5.24 7.38
C GLY A 375 -25.81 -4.63 7.07
N SER A 376 -26.57 -4.29 8.09
CA SER A 376 -27.90 -3.63 7.97
C SER A 376 -27.77 -2.15 7.61
N GLU A 377 -26.64 -1.52 7.92
CA GLU A 377 -26.36 -0.13 7.56
C GLU A 377 -25.44 -0.05 6.34
N ASP A 378 -25.50 1.06 5.61
CA ASP A 378 -24.61 1.31 4.49
C ASP A 378 -23.30 1.94 4.97
N THR A 379 -22.47 1.15 5.62
CA THR A 379 -21.14 1.56 6.08
C THR A 379 -20.13 1.45 4.95
N GLU A 380 -19.35 2.52 4.75
CA GLU A 380 -18.28 2.57 3.76
C GLU A 380 -16.95 2.14 4.38
N GLY A 381 -16.23 1.28 3.69
CA GLY A 381 -14.85 0.92 3.96
C GLY A 381 -14.03 0.98 2.69
N ALA A 382 -12.72 1.15 2.81
CA ALA A 382 -11.84 1.23 1.66
C ALA A 382 -10.53 0.49 1.89
N LEU A 383 -10.06 -0.16 0.83
CA LEU A 383 -8.74 -0.79 0.77
C LEU A 383 -8.02 -0.28 -0.46
N SER A 384 -6.95 0.49 -0.26
CA SER A 384 -6.03 0.94 -1.31
C SER A 384 -4.79 0.07 -1.31
N VAL A 385 -4.34 -0.35 -2.48
CA VAL A 385 -3.16 -1.22 -2.65
C VAL A 385 -2.07 -0.48 -3.41
N ILE A 386 -0.89 -0.47 -2.82
CA ILE A 386 0.32 0.12 -3.41
C ILE A 386 1.35 -1.00 -3.53
N GLY A 387 1.58 -1.47 -4.74
CA GLY A 387 2.53 -2.53 -5.04
C GLY A 387 3.87 -1.97 -5.52
N ALA A 388 4.92 -2.24 -4.78
CA ALA A 388 6.26 -1.94 -5.25
C ALA A 388 6.71 -3.01 -6.25
N VAL A 389 7.37 -2.58 -7.31
CA VAL A 389 7.95 -3.45 -8.33
C VAL A 389 9.45 -3.18 -8.39
N SER A 390 10.23 -4.25 -8.42
CA SER A 390 11.69 -4.18 -8.48
C SER A 390 12.19 -4.79 -9.79
N PRO A 391 12.07 -4.08 -10.92
CA PRO A 391 12.46 -4.61 -12.21
C PRO A 391 13.98 -4.79 -12.28
N PRO A 392 14.49 -5.93 -12.78
CA PRO A 392 15.93 -6.14 -12.96
C PRO A 392 16.57 -5.07 -13.82
N GLY A 393 17.63 -4.43 -13.32
CA GLY A 393 18.31 -3.34 -14.04
C GLY A 393 17.47 -2.08 -14.26
N GLY A 394 16.34 -1.96 -13.62
CA GLY A 394 15.40 -0.85 -13.83
C GLY A 394 14.58 -0.94 -15.11
N ASP A 395 14.61 -2.09 -15.80
CA ASP A 395 13.90 -2.31 -17.05
C ASP A 395 12.42 -2.63 -16.81
N ILE A 396 11.54 -1.67 -17.07
CA ILE A 396 10.09 -1.83 -16.93
C ILE A 396 9.44 -2.61 -18.08
N SER A 397 10.19 -3.02 -19.11
CA SER A 397 9.66 -3.86 -20.19
C SER A 397 9.58 -5.35 -19.80
N GLU A 398 10.11 -5.73 -18.66
CA GLU A 398 10.06 -7.10 -18.15
C GLU A 398 8.62 -7.55 -17.81
N PRO A 399 8.34 -8.88 -17.80
CA PRO A 399 6.96 -9.38 -17.74
C PRO A 399 6.14 -8.96 -16.52
N VAL A 400 6.75 -8.90 -15.33
CA VAL A 400 6.05 -8.52 -14.09
C VAL A 400 5.63 -7.06 -14.12
N SER A 401 6.53 -6.16 -14.54
CA SER A 401 6.25 -4.74 -14.69
C SER A 401 5.16 -4.51 -15.74
N GLN A 402 5.25 -5.16 -16.89
CA GLN A 402 4.26 -5.02 -17.95
C GLN A 402 2.87 -5.56 -17.55
N ALA A 403 2.82 -6.71 -16.87
CA ALA A 403 1.57 -7.24 -16.35
C ALA A 403 0.94 -6.31 -15.31
N THR A 404 1.77 -5.76 -14.42
CA THR A 404 1.32 -4.80 -13.38
C THR A 404 0.77 -3.53 -14.00
N LEU A 405 1.46 -2.95 -14.98
CA LEU A 405 1.04 -1.71 -15.67
C LEU A 405 -0.31 -1.82 -16.35
N ARG A 406 -0.69 -3.01 -16.81
CA ARG A 406 -2.01 -3.26 -17.41
C ARG A 406 -3.16 -3.25 -16.41
N ILE A 407 -2.86 -3.41 -15.13
CA ILE A 407 -3.84 -3.60 -14.06
C ILE A 407 -3.99 -2.34 -13.22
N VAL A 408 -2.87 -1.74 -12.80
CA VAL A 408 -2.88 -0.57 -11.93
C VAL A 408 -3.35 0.69 -12.66
N LYS A 409 -3.94 1.60 -11.91
CA LYS A 409 -4.42 2.88 -12.44
C LYS A 409 -3.43 4.02 -12.23
N VAL A 410 -2.50 3.84 -11.31
CA VAL A 410 -1.48 4.83 -10.97
C VAL A 410 -0.10 4.21 -11.08
N PHE A 411 0.81 4.94 -11.69
CA PHE A 411 2.20 4.54 -11.87
C PHE A 411 3.11 5.66 -11.35
N TRP A 412 3.87 5.37 -10.30
CA TRP A 412 4.88 6.27 -9.75
C TRP A 412 6.27 5.71 -10.09
N GLY A 413 6.74 5.98 -11.29
CA GLY A 413 8.03 5.51 -11.75
C GLY A 413 9.18 6.22 -11.04
N LEU A 414 9.94 5.50 -10.22
CA LEU A 414 11.13 6.03 -9.57
C LEU A 414 12.32 5.98 -10.53
N ASP A 415 13.03 7.10 -10.62
CA ASP A 415 14.13 7.31 -11.56
C ASP A 415 15.47 7.40 -10.80
N ALA A 416 16.40 6.52 -11.15
CA ALA A 416 17.74 6.53 -10.57
C ALA A 416 18.48 7.85 -10.82
N ASN A 417 18.29 8.48 -11.98
CA ASN A 417 18.94 9.75 -12.31
C ASN A 417 18.47 10.89 -11.40
N LEU A 418 17.18 10.92 -11.06
CA LEU A 418 16.65 11.87 -10.09
C LEU A 418 17.23 11.62 -8.70
N ALA A 419 17.34 10.35 -8.29
CA ALA A 419 17.95 9.97 -7.01
C ALA A 419 19.44 10.36 -6.95
N TYR A 420 20.20 10.19 -8.02
CA TYR A 420 21.60 10.65 -8.10
C TYR A 420 21.73 12.16 -7.93
N LYS A 421 20.78 12.92 -8.45
CA LYS A 421 20.70 14.38 -8.27
C LYS A 421 20.14 14.78 -6.92
N ARG A 422 19.86 13.82 -6.05
CA ARG A 422 19.22 14.01 -4.73
C ARG A 422 17.85 14.70 -4.83
N HIS A 423 17.14 14.48 -5.93
CA HIS A 423 15.76 14.90 -6.08
C HIS A 423 14.85 13.80 -5.55
N PHE A 424 14.20 14.05 -4.40
CA PHE A 424 13.29 13.12 -3.75
C PHE A 424 11.94 13.80 -3.48
N PRO A 425 10.82 13.04 -3.56
CA PRO A 425 10.74 11.68 -4.09
C PRO A 425 11.17 11.64 -5.56
N ALA A 426 11.90 10.59 -5.93
CA ALA A 426 12.48 10.45 -7.28
C ALA A 426 11.45 10.00 -8.33
N ILE A 427 10.23 10.50 -8.23
CA ILE A 427 9.12 10.19 -9.15
C ILE A 427 9.33 10.93 -10.46
N ASN A 428 9.48 10.20 -11.54
CA ASN A 428 9.65 10.79 -12.85
C ASN A 428 8.30 11.34 -13.36
N TRP A 429 8.20 12.65 -13.50
CA TRP A 429 6.97 13.34 -13.91
C TRP A 429 6.60 13.17 -15.39
N LEU A 430 7.54 12.73 -16.24
CA LEU A 430 7.29 12.50 -17.67
C LEU A 430 6.73 11.10 -17.95
N THR A 431 7.13 10.10 -17.16
CA THR A 431 6.75 8.69 -17.36
C THR A 431 5.64 8.23 -16.43
N SER A 432 5.47 8.88 -15.28
CA SER A 432 4.42 8.56 -14.31
C SER A 432 3.05 9.04 -14.79
N TYR A 433 2.00 8.38 -14.32
CA TYR A 433 0.63 8.76 -14.64
C TYR A 433 -0.36 8.35 -13.56
N SER A 434 -1.54 8.94 -13.60
CA SER A 434 -2.71 8.54 -12.82
C SER A 434 -3.94 8.57 -13.71
N LEU A 435 -4.61 7.43 -13.83
CA LEU A 435 -5.88 7.32 -14.55
C LEU A 435 -7.08 7.74 -13.71
N TYR A 436 -6.86 8.09 -12.44
CA TYR A 436 -7.91 8.64 -11.57
C TYR A 436 -8.11 10.14 -11.73
N THR A 437 -7.20 10.84 -12.40
CA THR A 437 -7.18 12.31 -12.44
C THR A 437 -8.53 12.91 -12.88
N ASP A 438 -9.13 12.40 -13.95
CA ASP A 438 -10.41 12.89 -14.45
C ASP A 438 -11.56 12.59 -13.50
N ARG A 439 -11.55 11.43 -12.86
CA ARG A 439 -12.57 11.03 -11.87
C ARG A 439 -12.48 11.84 -10.58
N LEU A 440 -11.28 12.30 -10.23
CA LEU A 440 -11.02 13.11 -9.05
C LEU A 440 -11.22 14.62 -9.28
N ALA A 441 -11.45 15.05 -10.52
CA ALA A 441 -11.57 16.47 -10.86
C ALA A 441 -12.63 17.21 -10.04
N ASP A 442 -13.82 16.63 -9.89
CA ASP A 442 -14.90 17.22 -9.09
C ASP A 442 -14.53 17.27 -7.60
N TRP A 443 -13.88 16.24 -7.09
CA TRP A 443 -13.42 16.22 -5.71
C TRP A 443 -12.40 17.32 -5.45
N PHE A 444 -11.41 17.48 -6.32
CA PHE A 444 -10.42 18.56 -6.22
C PHE A 444 -11.06 19.94 -6.29
N SER A 445 -12.01 20.12 -7.20
CA SER A 445 -12.74 21.38 -7.33
C SER A 445 -13.46 21.78 -6.05
N LYS A 446 -14.05 20.81 -5.34
CA LYS A 446 -14.81 21.04 -4.10
C LYS A 446 -13.92 21.11 -2.85
N ASN A 447 -12.83 20.36 -2.80
CA ASN A 447 -12.04 20.15 -1.58
C ASN A 447 -10.66 20.81 -1.59
N ALA A 448 -10.10 21.12 -2.76
CA ALA A 448 -8.82 21.82 -2.89
C ALA A 448 -9.03 23.27 -3.38
N ALA A 449 -9.38 23.44 -4.64
CA ALA A 449 -9.71 24.73 -5.23
C ALA A 449 -10.51 24.53 -6.52
N PRO A 450 -11.42 25.46 -6.87
CA PRO A 450 -12.21 25.36 -8.12
C PRO A 450 -11.36 25.31 -9.39
N ASP A 451 -10.18 25.91 -9.38
CA ASP A 451 -9.21 25.97 -10.48
C ASP A 451 -8.06 24.97 -10.37
N PHE A 452 -8.16 23.99 -9.47
CA PHE A 452 -7.08 23.03 -9.20
C PHE A 452 -6.60 22.30 -10.46
N MET A 453 -7.53 21.80 -11.27
CA MET A 453 -7.18 21.07 -12.49
C MET A 453 -6.53 21.98 -13.55
N GLU A 454 -6.91 23.24 -13.61
CA GLU A 454 -6.26 24.24 -14.47
C GLU A 454 -4.83 24.52 -14.01
N LEU A 455 -4.60 24.74 -12.72
CA LEU A 455 -3.27 24.94 -12.14
C LEU A 455 -2.36 23.74 -12.41
N ARG A 456 -2.87 22.55 -12.14
CA ARG A 456 -2.16 21.29 -12.42
C ARG A 456 -1.79 21.16 -13.89
N GLY A 457 -2.73 21.47 -14.79
CA GLY A 457 -2.52 21.39 -16.23
C GLY A 457 -1.41 22.33 -16.70
N LYS A 458 -1.35 23.54 -16.16
CA LYS A 458 -0.28 24.51 -16.45
C LYS A 458 1.10 24.01 -15.99
N LEU A 459 1.18 23.41 -14.78
CA LEU A 459 2.42 22.81 -14.30
C LEU A 459 2.89 21.67 -15.22
N MET A 460 1.99 20.78 -15.58
CA MET A 460 2.30 19.65 -16.46
C MET A 460 2.76 20.10 -17.83
N THR A 461 2.12 21.11 -18.40
CA THR A 461 2.51 21.69 -19.71
C THR A 461 3.92 22.28 -19.66
N LEU A 462 4.24 23.05 -18.62
CA LEU A 462 5.58 23.61 -18.45
C LEU A 462 6.66 22.53 -18.30
N LEU A 463 6.38 21.48 -17.55
CA LEU A 463 7.32 20.35 -17.39
C LEU A 463 7.53 19.59 -18.71
N GLN A 464 6.48 19.43 -19.50
CA GLN A 464 6.57 18.81 -20.83
C GLN A 464 7.39 19.68 -21.80
N GLU A 465 7.10 20.98 -21.85
CA GLU A 465 7.83 21.92 -22.69
C GLU A 465 9.30 22.04 -22.27
N GLU A 466 9.61 21.96 -20.98
CA GLU A 466 10.98 21.90 -20.48
C GLU A 466 11.77 20.74 -21.08
N SER A 467 11.17 19.56 -21.13
CA SER A 467 11.81 18.38 -21.71
C SER A 467 12.22 18.62 -23.16
N GLU A 468 11.34 19.22 -23.96
CA GLU A 468 11.61 19.53 -25.36
C GLU A 468 12.68 20.59 -25.50
N LEU A 469 12.63 21.66 -24.70
CA LEU A 469 13.62 22.73 -24.71
C LEU A 469 15.00 22.26 -24.21
N GLN A 470 15.05 21.34 -23.28
CA GLN A 470 16.30 20.78 -22.77
C GLN A 470 17.05 19.99 -23.85
N GLU A 471 16.33 19.30 -24.72
CA GLU A 471 16.96 18.65 -25.91
C GLU A 471 17.64 19.68 -26.83
N ILE A 472 16.98 20.81 -27.07
CA ILE A 472 17.53 21.89 -27.85
C ILE A 472 18.79 22.46 -27.18
N VAL A 473 18.76 22.72 -25.87
CA VAL A 473 19.91 23.22 -25.10
C VAL A 473 21.10 22.26 -25.18
N ASN A 474 20.83 20.95 -25.08
CA ASN A 474 21.89 19.94 -25.18
C ASN A 474 22.56 19.89 -26.57
N LEU A 475 21.84 20.26 -27.62
CA LEU A 475 22.35 20.24 -28.99
C LEU A 475 23.06 21.53 -29.38
N VAL A 476 22.52 22.69 -29.05
CA VAL A 476 22.95 23.99 -29.57
C VAL A 476 23.32 25.02 -28.50
N GLY A 477 23.12 24.70 -27.23
CA GLY A 477 23.45 25.58 -26.11
C GLY A 477 22.28 26.48 -25.66
N MET A 478 22.44 27.08 -24.50
CA MET A 478 21.43 27.93 -23.86
C MET A 478 21.21 29.25 -24.63
N ASP A 479 22.23 29.78 -25.24
CA ASP A 479 22.18 31.06 -25.98
C ASP A 479 21.29 31.01 -27.23
N ALA A 480 20.94 29.81 -27.68
CA ALA A 480 20.06 29.63 -28.83
C ALA A 480 18.56 29.77 -28.47
N LEU A 481 18.22 29.83 -27.19
CA LEU A 481 16.84 29.95 -26.74
C LEU A 481 16.33 31.39 -26.79
N SER A 482 15.07 31.56 -27.18
CA SER A 482 14.35 32.81 -27.03
C SER A 482 14.15 33.17 -25.55
N ALA A 483 13.93 34.45 -25.26
CA ALA A 483 13.63 34.90 -23.90
C ALA A 483 12.36 34.21 -23.30
N PRO A 484 11.26 34.05 -24.04
CA PRO A 484 10.10 33.28 -23.55
C PRO A 484 10.43 31.83 -23.23
N ASP A 485 11.26 31.16 -24.05
CA ASP A 485 11.65 29.77 -23.81
C ASP A 485 12.56 29.63 -22.60
N ARG A 486 13.47 30.59 -22.42
CA ARG A 486 14.31 30.67 -21.24
C ARG A 486 13.49 30.86 -19.96
N LEU A 487 12.43 31.68 -19.99
CA LEU A 487 11.51 31.86 -18.87
C LEU A 487 10.78 30.54 -18.55
N LYS A 488 10.38 29.79 -19.56
CA LYS A 488 9.77 28.45 -19.36
C LYS A 488 10.74 27.50 -18.64
N LEU A 489 12.00 27.45 -19.04
CA LEU A 489 13.03 26.62 -18.39
C LEU A 489 13.22 27.02 -16.92
N GLU A 490 13.33 28.30 -16.63
CA GLU A 490 13.52 28.79 -15.28
C GLU A 490 12.28 28.55 -14.38
N THR A 491 11.08 28.68 -14.93
CA THR A 491 9.84 28.37 -14.21
C THR A 491 9.72 26.87 -13.95
N SER A 492 10.06 26.04 -14.92
CA SER A 492 10.05 24.58 -14.76
C SER A 492 11.08 24.11 -13.73
N ARG A 493 12.23 24.75 -13.67
CA ARG A 493 13.22 24.53 -12.63
C ARG A 493 12.65 24.82 -11.25
N SER A 494 11.91 25.92 -11.09
CA SER A 494 11.21 26.25 -9.85
C SER A 494 10.15 25.18 -9.50
N ILE A 495 9.40 24.69 -10.47
CA ILE A 495 8.44 23.60 -10.26
C ILE A 495 9.15 22.34 -9.72
N ARG A 496 10.26 21.95 -10.32
CA ARG A 496 11.01 20.76 -9.89
C ARG A 496 11.63 20.92 -8.51
N GLU A 497 12.34 22.01 -8.27
CA GLU A 497 13.14 22.23 -7.06
C GLU A 497 12.31 22.72 -5.88
N ASP A 498 11.32 23.57 -6.12
CA ASP A 498 10.57 24.25 -5.08
C ASP A 498 9.23 23.57 -4.76
N TYR A 499 8.70 22.80 -5.68
CA TYR A 499 7.41 22.14 -5.55
C TYR A 499 7.49 20.61 -5.53
N LEU A 500 8.13 19.99 -6.53
CA LEU A 500 8.19 18.53 -6.64
C LEU A 500 9.21 17.91 -5.68
N HIS A 501 10.33 18.60 -5.45
CA HIS A 501 11.27 18.15 -4.42
C HIS A 501 10.68 18.39 -3.03
N GLN A 502 10.54 17.32 -2.27
CA GLN A 502 9.95 17.34 -0.92
C GLN A 502 10.82 16.54 0.04
N ASN A 503 11.30 17.21 1.10
CA ASN A 503 12.19 16.59 2.07
C ASN A 503 11.38 15.84 3.14
N ALA A 504 11.43 14.52 3.08
CA ALA A 504 10.76 13.64 4.05
C ALA A 504 11.25 13.83 5.50
N PHE A 505 12.45 14.33 5.68
CA PHE A 505 13.10 14.48 7.00
C PHE A 505 12.97 15.90 7.59
N ASP A 506 12.44 16.85 6.83
CA ASP A 506 12.17 18.19 7.33
C ASP A 506 10.84 18.22 8.09
N PRO A 507 10.78 18.82 9.30
CA PRO A 507 9.56 18.82 10.12
C PRO A 507 8.35 19.49 9.47
N THR A 508 8.57 20.43 8.57
CA THR A 508 7.49 21.15 7.86
C THR A 508 7.25 20.58 6.48
N ASP A 509 8.31 20.35 5.72
CA ASP A 509 8.21 19.91 4.32
C ASP A 509 7.76 18.46 4.16
N THR A 510 7.89 17.63 5.20
CA THR A 510 7.50 16.21 5.17
C THR A 510 6.03 15.98 4.82
N TYR A 511 5.18 16.95 5.13
CA TYR A 511 3.74 16.94 4.83
C TYR A 511 3.30 18.31 4.34
N THR A 512 2.55 18.34 3.25
CA THR A 512 1.96 19.56 2.70
C THR A 512 0.46 19.37 2.54
N SER A 513 -0.35 20.22 3.20
CA SER A 513 -1.79 20.19 3.04
C SER A 513 -2.20 20.55 1.60
N LEU A 514 -3.39 20.13 1.17
CA LEU A 514 -3.92 20.49 -0.15
C LEU A 514 -4.02 22.00 -0.34
N GLY A 515 -4.45 22.71 0.70
CA GLY A 515 -4.53 24.17 0.65
C GLY A 515 -3.18 24.81 0.39
N LYS A 516 -2.15 24.36 1.06
CA LYS A 516 -0.76 24.80 0.85
C LYS A 516 -0.25 24.43 -0.55
N GLN A 517 -0.55 23.22 -1.02
CA GLN A 517 -0.19 22.78 -2.39
C GLN A 517 -0.76 23.74 -3.43
N VAL A 518 -2.03 24.12 -3.30
CA VAL A 518 -2.67 25.08 -4.21
C VAL A 518 -1.97 26.44 -4.18
N LEU A 519 -1.69 26.96 -2.99
CA LEU A 519 -1.02 28.27 -2.86
C LEU A 519 0.41 28.25 -3.39
N MET A 520 1.14 27.15 -3.21
CA MET A 520 2.47 26.97 -3.79
C MET A 520 2.41 26.96 -5.32
N MET A 521 1.47 26.25 -5.92
CA MET A 521 1.27 26.27 -7.38
C MET A 521 0.94 27.67 -7.88
N ARG A 522 0.03 28.36 -7.20
CA ARG A 522 -0.35 29.74 -7.55
C ARG A 522 0.82 30.70 -7.48
N ALA A 523 1.69 30.57 -6.48
CA ALA A 523 2.88 31.42 -6.34
C ALA A 523 3.83 31.26 -7.55
N ILE A 524 4.14 30.02 -7.92
CA ILE A 524 5.01 29.73 -9.07
C ILE A 524 4.39 30.18 -10.38
N LEU A 525 3.10 29.91 -10.59
CA LEU A 525 2.41 30.29 -11.82
C LEU A 525 2.16 31.81 -11.91
N ALA A 526 1.92 32.48 -10.79
CA ALA A 526 1.83 33.94 -10.75
C ALA A 526 3.15 34.60 -11.17
N TYR A 527 4.27 34.07 -10.69
CA TYR A 527 5.59 34.51 -11.18
C TYR A 527 5.71 34.36 -12.69
N TYR A 528 5.38 33.17 -13.21
CA TYR A 528 5.46 32.89 -14.65
C TYR A 528 4.59 33.81 -15.47
N ASP A 529 3.34 33.98 -15.11
CA ASP A 529 2.37 34.80 -15.85
C ASP A 529 2.78 36.28 -15.85
N LYS A 530 3.22 36.81 -14.71
CA LYS A 530 3.67 38.21 -14.61
C LYS A 530 5.00 38.46 -15.30
N ALA A 531 5.94 37.52 -15.22
CA ALA A 531 7.19 37.61 -15.94
C ALA A 531 7.00 37.52 -17.47
N LYS A 532 6.08 36.67 -17.92
CA LYS A 532 5.71 36.55 -19.34
C LYS A 532 5.09 37.84 -19.86
N GLU A 533 4.19 38.47 -19.10
CA GLU A 533 3.60 39.76 -19.44
C GLU A 533 4.65 40.86 -19.46
N ALA A 534 5.58 40.89 -18.50
CA ALA A 534 6.69 41.85 -18.47
C ALA A 534 7.62 41.69 -19.66
N LEU A 535 7.94 40.48 -20.10
CA LEU A 535 8.71 40.23 -21.33
C LEU A 535 8.02 40.80 -22.57
N ALA A 536 6.70 40.61 -22.67
CA ALA A 536 5.92 41.16 -23.78
C ALA A 536 5.94 42.71 -23.80
N ASN A 537 6.16 43.33 -22.65
CA ASN A 537 6.31 44.78 -22.48
C ASN A 537 7.76 45.28 -22.48
N GLY A 538 8.71 44.44 -22.92
CA GLY A 538 10.10 44.83 -23.15
C GLY A 538 11.05 44.62 -21.97
N ALA A 539 10.65 43.92 -20.91
CA ALA A 539 11.51 43.61 -19.78
C ALA A 539 12.68 42.68 -20.19
N ASP A 540 13.85 42.86 -19.57
CA ASP A 540 15.00 42.01 -19.78
C ASP A 540 14.83 40.66 -19.05
N ILE A 541 15.05 39.56 -19.78
CA ILE A 541 14.95 38.20 -19.24
C ILE A 541 15.93 37.97 -18.08
N GLU A 542 17.14 38.53 -18.15
CA GLU A 542 18.13 38.36 -17.08
C GLU A 542 17.66 38.96 -15.75
N MET A 543 16.96 40.07 -15.80
CA MET A 543 16.38 40.68 -14.60
C MET A 543 15.24 39.86 -14.05
N LEU A 544 14.40 39.30 -14.92
CA LEU A 544 13.23 38.49 -14.51
C LEU A 544 13.63 37.17 -13.88
N VAL A 545 14.63 36.48 -14.40
CA VAL A 545 15.07 35.19 -13.85
C VAL A 545 15.85 35.33 -12.53
N ASN A 546 16.36 36.53 -12.24
CA ASN A 546 17.10 36.83 -11.02
C ASN A 546 16.28 37.62 -9.95
N LEU A 547 14.95 37.69 -10.09
CA LEU A 547 14.11 38.38 -9.11
C LEU A 547 14.27 37.78 -7.71
N PRO A 548 14.47 38.60 -6.66
CA PRO A 548 14.58 38.11 -5.29
C PRO A 548 13.36 37.33 -4.79
N VAL A 549 12.16 37.62 -5.31
CA VAL A 549 10.92 36.89 -4.96
C VAL A 549 11.02 35.37 -5.24
N ARG A 550 11.85 34.98 -6.20
CA ARG A 550 12.05 33.56 -6.53
C ARG A 550 12.67 32.78 -5.37
N GLU A 551 13.58 33.38 -4.61
CA GLU A 551 14.12 32.74 -3.41
C GLU A 551 13.02 32.54 -2.35
N ARG A 552 12.16 33.52 -2.18
CA ARG A 552 11.03 33.44 -1.26
C ARG A 552 10.03 32.38 -1.67
N ILE A 553 9.74 32.26 -2.94
CA ILE A 553 8.93 31.17 -3.51
C ILE A 553 9.58 29.81 -3.22
N GLY A 554 10.89 29.68 -3.39
CA GLY A 554 11.63 28.44 -3.10
C GLY A 554 11.62 28.03 -1.63
N ARG A 555 11.54 28.98 -0.72
CA ARG A 555 11.44 28.73 0.73
C ARG A 555 10.01 28.55 1.23
N TYR A 556 9.01 28.74 0.40
CA TYR A 556 7.61 28.66 0.78
C TYR A 556 7.22 27.29 1.33
N LYS A 557 7.81 26.23 0.85
CA LYS A 557 7.61 24.86 1.35
C LYS A 557 7.95 24.67 2.83
N TYR A 558 8.83 25.50 3.39
CA TYR A 558 9.24 25.47 4.81
C TYR A 558 8.38 26.35 5.72
N VAL A 559 7.38 27.01 5.17
CA VAL A 559 6.46 27.87 5.95
C VAL A 559 5.43 26.99 6.66
N PRO A 560 5.26 27.15 7.99
CA PRO A 560 4.25 26.41 8.74
C PRO A 560 2.83 26.67 8.24
N GLU A 561 1.95 25.68 8.40
CA GLU A 561 0.58 25.71 7.88
C GLU A 561 -0.25 26.92 8.35
N ASP A 562 -0.03 27.39 9.58
CA ASP A 562 -0.72 28.55 10.14
C ASP A 562 -0.32 29.90 9.51
N LYS A 563 0.82 29.95 8.82
CA LYS A 563 1.38 31.15 8.19
C LYS A 563 1.33 31.13 6.65
N VAL A 564 0.81 30.07 6.08
CA VAL A 564 0.86 29.84 4.62
C VAL A 564 0.14 30.94 3.84
N ARG A 565 -1.02 31.40 4.30
CA ARG A 565 -1.80 32.45 3.62
C ARG A 565 -1.11 33.81 3.69
N ASP A 566 -0.57 34.16 4.85
CA ASP A 566 0.13 35.43 5.04
C ASP A 566 1.37 35.50 4.17
N GLU A 567 2.10 34.40 4.07
CA GLU A 567 3.28 34.28 3.20
C GLU A 567 2.91 34.37 1.72
N PHE A 568 1.77 33.76 1.31
CA PHE A 568 1.29 33.87 -0.06
C PHE A 568 0.99 35.32 -0.45
N GLU A 569 0.30 36.08 0.40
CA GLU A 569 0.01 37.50 0.16
C GLU A 569 1.29 38.33 0.13
N ALA A 570 2.26 38.02 0.99
CA ALA A 570 3.56 38.67 0.98
C ALA A 570 4.36 38.39 -0.32
N ILE A 571 4.34 37.16 -0.80
CA ILE A 571 4.96 36.78 -2.09
C ILE A 571 4.29 37.54 -3.26
N LYS A 572 2.98 37.61 -3.28
CA LYS A 572 2.24 38.36 -4.31
C LYS A 572 2.62 39.83 -4.33
N ALA A 573 2.61 40.47 -3.17
CA ALA A 573 2.96 41.88 -3.04
C ALA A 573 4.40 42.16 -3.49
N LEU A 574 5.34 41.31 -3.09
CA LEU A 574 6.74 41.42 -3.48
C LEU A 574 6.92 41.22 -4.99
N LEU A 575 6.24 40.22 -5.57
CA LEU A 575 6.27 39.97 -7.00
C LEU A 575 5.76 41.19 -7.80
N ASP A 576 4.64 41.76 -7.41
CA ASP A 576 4.07 42.95 -8.07
C ASP A 576 5.01 44.13 -8.02
N SER A 577 5.63 44.38 -6.85
CA SER A 577 6.63 45.44 -6.67
C SER A 577 7.87 45.23 -7.54
N GLU A 578 8.44 44.03 -7.53
CA GLU A 578 9.67 43.73 -8.31
C GLU A 578 9.44 43.77 -9.81
N ILE A 579 8.30 43.26 -10.31
CA ILE A 579 7.94 43.36 -11.73
C ILE A 579 7.80 44.82 -12.16
N LYS A 580 7.17 45.65 -11.33
CA LYS A 580 7.05 47.09 -11.61
C LYS A 580 8.42 47.74 -11.70
N ASP A 581 9.32 47.46 -10.76
CA ASP A 581 10.68 48.00 -10.75
C ASP A 581 11.49 47.59 -12.01
N VAL A 582 11.33 46.35 -12.47
CA VAL A 582 11.96 45.87 -13.70
C VAL A 582 11.45 46.59 -14.93
N LEU A 583 10.13 46.80 -15.03
CA LEU A 583 9.53 47.50 -16.15
C LEU A 583 9.98 48.97 -16.19
N GLU A 584 10.03 49.66 -15.04
CA GLU A 584 10.53 51.04 -14.96
C GLU A 584 11.99 51.17 -15.39
N ARG A 585 12.86 50.20 -15.03
CA ARG A 585 14.27 50.16 -15.43
C ARG A 585 14.48 49.80 -16.91
N SER A 586 13.52 49.14 -17.53
CA SER A 586 13.57 48.75 -18.93
C SER A 586 13.11 49.88 -19.88
N GLU A 587 12.46 50.92 -19.35
CA GLU A 587 12.07 52.11 -20.08
C GLU A 587 13.17 53.18 -20.12
N ASP A 588 14.14 53.13 -19.17
CA ASP A 588 15.34 53.96 -19.13
C ASP A 588 16.49 53.36 -20.00
#